data_9b230ed10bf8c156e49af5a9f1ffa397
#
_entry.id   9b230ed10bf8c156e49af5a9f1ffa397
#
_cell.length_a   1.000
_cell.length_b   1.000
_cell.length_c   1.000
_cell.angle_alpha   90.00
_cell.angle_beta   90.00
_cell.angle_gamma   90.00
#
_symmetry.space_group_name_H-M   'P 1'
#
loop_
_entity.id
_entity.type
_entity.pdbx_description
1 polymer ?
#
loop_
_entity_poly.entity_id
_entity_poly.type
_entity_poly.pdbx_seq_one_letter_code
_entity_poly.pdbx_strand_id
1 'polypeptide(L)'
;MKINLTQLTQYPVPVRLVCFILALLFLWLPLAVPIYLLVKDTNLESILTLVILYVEFIFLLNIWGKQVYQQPKIFSHYGLEFTRLNGVNVLQGLAIGLTTVLVLFGLEGVLGWLIWQQPQVFLGRIILEGLLVGFGVGFAEELLFRGWLLDELQRDYKLNIALWIDAILFAVSHFIKPLEAIIHTLPQFPALVLLGLTQVWGKRWRRGRLGLPIGLHGGLVWGYYIINVGQLTKYSGQVPDWVTGVNNNPLQGVMGVLFMGGLAWWIGGQQVTGNGEQGRV
;
A
#
# COMPACT_ATOMS: atom_id res chain seq x y z
N MET A 1 21.32 -31.77 -13.50
CA MET A 1 20.06 -31.44 -14.18
C MET A 1 19.84 -29.93 -14.02
N LYS A 2 19.91 -29.13 -15.11
CA LYS A 2 19.62 -27.69 -15.00
C LYS A 2 18.11 -27.54 -15.00
N ILE A 3 17.54 -27.09 -13.90
CA ILE A 3 16.10 -26.78 -13.81
C ILE A 3 15.84 -25.59 -14.72
N ASN A 4 14.98 -25.78 -15.72
CA ASN A 4 14.59 -24.70 -16.62
C ASN A 4 13.45 -23.90 -16.00
N LEU A 5 13.79 -22.84 -15.25
CA LEU A 5 12.82 -22.01 -14.55
C LEU A 5 11.89 -21.23 -15.49
N THR A 6 12.24 -21.07 -16.78
CA THR A 6 11.37 -20.40 -17.75
C THR A 6 10.07 -21.17 -17.99
N GLN A 7 10.03 -22.48 -17.72
CA GLN A 7 8.81 -23.27 -17.81
C GLN A 7 7.70 -22.77 -16.86
N LEU A 8 8.06 -22.10 -15.76
CA LEU A 8 7.09 -21.52 -14.85
C LEU A 8 6.17 -20.48 -15.52
N THR A 9 6.63 -19.82 -16.57
CA THR A 9 5.80 -18.86 -17.31
C THR A 9 4.58 -19.49 -17.99
N GLN A 10 4.60 -20.80 -18.22
CA GLN A 10 3.51 -21.53 -18.86
C GLN A 10 2.40 -21.94 -17.89
N TYR A 11 2.65 -21.85 -16.58
CA TYR A 11 1.67 -22.17 -15.57
C TYR A 11 0.77 -20.96 -15.24
N PRO A 12 -0.49 -21.20 -14.82
CA PRO A 12 -1.42 -20.13 -14.46
C PRO A 12 -0.95 -19.35 -13.20
N VAL A 13 -1.40 -18.10 -13.09
CA VAL A 13 -1.05 -17.18 -11.98
C VAL A 13 -1.04 -17.85 -10.60
N PRO A 14 -2.07 -18.62 -10.15
CA PRO A 14 -2.05 -19.19 -8.81
C PRO A 14 -0.81 -20.06 -8.56
N VAL A 15 -0.40 -20.84 -9.56
CA VAL A 15 0.80 -21.71 -9.46
C VAL A 15 2.07 -20.87 -9.36
N ARG A 16 2.21 -19.83 -10.22
CA ARG A 16 3.36 -18.93 -10.19
C ARG A 16 3.47 -18.20 -8.85
N LEU A 17 2.33 -17.70 -8.32
CA LEU A 17 2.30 -17.04 -7.00
C LEU A 17 2.69 -18.00 -5.88
N VAL A 18 2.15 -19.21 -5.87
CA VAL A 18 2.50 -20.23 -4.86
C VAL A 18 3.99 -20.57 -4.93
N CYS A 19 4.54 -20.80 -6.12
CA CYS A 19 5.97 -21.09 -6.29
C CYS A 19 6.85 -19.94 -5.77
N PHE A 20 6.47 -18.68 -6.07
CA PHE A 20 7.20 -17.51 -5.60
C PHE A 20 7.13 -17.38 -4.07
N ILE A 21 5.94 -17.52 -3.48
CA ILE A 21 5.73 -17.42 -2.03
C ILE A 21 6.49 -18.55 -1.31
N LEU A 22 6.45 -19.79 -1.82
CA LEU A 22 7.21 -20.89 -1.24
C LEU A 22 8.72 -20.66 -1.30
N ALA A 23 9.22 -20.13 -2.42
CA ALA A 23 10.63 -19.76 -2.54
C ALA A 23 11.00 -18.65 -1.53
N LEU A 24 10.15 -17.64 -1.37
CA LEU A 24 10.36 -16.57 -0.39
C LEU A 24 10.36 -17.12 1.05
N LEU A 25 9.39 -17.96 1.40
CA LEU A 25 9.33 -18.59 2.72
C LEU A 25 10.55 -19.48 2.99
N PHE A 26 11.02 -20.21 1.98
CA PHE A 26 12.22 -21.04 2.11
C PHE A 26 13.48 -20.21 2.40
N LEU A 27 13.57 -19.01 1.85
CA LEU A 27 14.67 -18.08 2.15
C LEU A 27 14.48 -17.46 3.54
N TRP A 28 13.29 -17.01 3.86
CA TRP A 28 12.98 -16.23 5.06
C TRP A 28 13.00 -17.05 6.35
N LEU A 29 12.43 -18.26 6.37
CA LEU A 29 12.31 -19.06 7.59
C LEU A 29 13.64 -19.32 8.31
N PRO A 30 14.75 -19.66 7.63
CA PRO A 30 16.03 -19.88 8.31
C PRO A 30 16.56 -18.65 9.05
N LEU A 31 16.21 -17.43 8.60
CA LEU A 31 16.62 -16.18 9.25
C LEU A 31 15.58 -15.71 10.28
N ALA A 32 14.30 -15.89 10.01
CA ALA A 32 13.22 -15.46 10.89
C ALA A 32 13.12 -16.32 12.15
N VAL A 33 13.24 -17.65 12.04
CA VAL A 33 13.11 -18.57 13.19
C VAL A 33 14.08 -18.25 14.33
N PRO A 34 15.39 -18.04 14.09
CA PRO A 34 16.29 -17.61 15.15
C PRO A 34 15.89 -16.28 15.82
N ILE A 35 15.36 -15.33 15.05
CA ILE A 35 14.90 -14.04 15.59
C ILE A 35 13.71 -14.25 16.52
N TYR A 36 12.71 -15.02 16.11
CA TYR A 36 11.54 -15.37 16.95
C TYR A 36 11.93 -16.10 18.24
N LEU A 37 13.01 -16.89 18.22
CA LEU A 37 13.47 -17.63 19.40
C LEU A 37 14.36 -16.81 20.34
N LEU A 38 15.11 -15.83 19.82
CA LEU A 38 16.16 -15.13 20.57
C LEU A 38 15.80 -13.70 20.95
N VAL A 39 14.99 -13.01 20.16
CA VAL A 39 14.59 -11.61 20.40
C VAL A 39 13.37 -11.60 21.31
N LYS A 40 13.49 -10.97 22.48
CA LYS A 40 12.40 -10.91 23.47
C LYS A 40 11.48 -9.71 23.30
N ASP A 41 11.97 -8.65 22.66
CA ASP A 41 11.17 -7.46 22.37
C ASP A 41 10.35 -7.71 21.11
N THR A 42 9.03 -7.78 21.25
CA THR A 42 8.08 -8.09 20.17
C THR A 42 8.07 -7.05 19.06
N ASN A 43 8.36 -5.78 19.37
CA ASN A 43 8.44 -4.74 18.36
C ASN A 43 9.71 -4.91 17.51
N LEU A 44 10.85 -5.11 18.18
CA LEU A 44 12.13 -5.36 17.51
C LEU A 44 12.08 -6.64 16.68
N GLU A 45 11.52 -7.72 17.22
CA GLU A 45 11.26 -8.98 16.53
C GLU A 45 10.49 -8.77 15.23
N SER A 46 9.35 -8.07 15.32
CA SER A 46 8.49 -7.78 14.16
C SER A 46 9.21 -6.92 13.12
N ILE A 47 9.94 -5.89 13.55
CA ILE A 47 10.69 -5.02 12.64
C ILE A 47 11.77 -5.81 11.91
N LEU A 48 12.57 -6.59 12.63
CA LEU A 48 13.67 -7.35 12.04
C LEU A 48 13.16 -8.39 11.03
N THR A 49 12.13 -9.15 11.40
CA THR A 49 11.56 -10.20 10.53
C THR A 49 10.91 -9.62 9.29
N LEU A 50 10.21 -8.48 9.39
CA LEU A 50 9.62 -7.77 8.24
C LEU A 50 10.69 -7.17 7.33
N VAL A 51 11.73 -6.55 7.89
CA VAL A 51 12.82 -5.97 7.09
C VAL A 51 13.54 -7.07 6.31
N ILE A 52 13.85 -8.20 6.95
CA ILE A 52 14.48 -9.35 6.28
C ILE A 52 13.58 -9.88 5.17
N LEU A 53 12.31 -10.15 5.48
CA LEU A 53 11.33 -10.60 4.48
C LEU A 53 11.31 -9.70 3.25
N TYR A 54 11.33 -8.38 3.48
CA TYR A 54 11.24 -7.42 2.39
C TYR A 54 12.54 -7.33 1.58
N VAL A 55 13.70 -7.41 2.21
CA VAL A 55 14.99 -7.48 1.52
C VAL A 55 15.06 -8.74 0.65
N GLU A 56 14.66 -9.87 1.20
CA GLU A 56 14.62 -11.15 0.46
C GLU A 56 13.61 -11.11 -0.70
N PHE A 57 12.45 -10.46 -0.49
CA PHE A 57 11.47 -10.24 -1.54
C PHE A 57 12.07 -9.45 -2.71
N ILE A 58 12.75 -8.33 -2.45
CA ILE A 58 13.44 -7.55 -3.49
C ILE A 58 14.50 -8.39 -4.22
N PHE A 59 15.29 -9.15 -3.46
CA PHE A 59 16.31 -10.02 -4.02
C PHE A 59 15.70 -11.12 -4.91
N LEU A 60 14.65 -11.78 -4.40
CA LEU A 60 13.94 -12.82 -5.13
C LEU A 60 13.26 -12.27 -6.39
N LEU A 61 12.66 -11.07 -6.35
CA LEU A 61 12.11 -10.40 -7.53
C LEU A 61 13.15 -10.23 -8.64
N ASN A 62 14.36 -9.81 -8.28
CA ASN A 62 15.43 -9.63 -9.26
C ASN A 62 15.86 -10.97 -9.90
N ILE A 63 15.99 -12.02 -9.09
CA ILE A 63 16.29 -13.37 -9.58
C ILE A 63 15.14 -13.89 -10.44
N TRP A 64 13.91 -13.79 -9.97
CA TRP A 64 12.72 -14.25 -10.67
C TRP A 64 12.55 -13.57 -12.02
N GLY A 65 12.72 -12.25 -12.06
CA GLY A 65 12.71 -11.47 -13.29
C GLY A 65 13.73 -11.99 -14.29
N LYS A 66 14.97 -12.23 -13.87
CA LYS A 66 16.05 -12.70 -14.75
C LYS A 66 15.89 -14.16 -15.18
N GLN A 67 15.53 -15.06 -14.27
CA GLN A 67 15.57 -16.51 -14.50
C GLN A 67 14.25 -17.06 -15.06
N VAL A 68 13.11 -16.50 -14.59
CA VAL A 68 11.78 -16.95 -15.03
C VAL A 68 11.32 -16.16 -16.26
N TYR A 69 11.35 -14.82 -16.17
CA TYR A 69 10.80 -13.95 -17.22
C TYR A 69 11.80 -13.46 -18.25
N GLN A 70 13.09 -13.77 -18.09
CA GLN A 70 14.17 -13.26 -18.94
C GLN A 70 14.19 -11.71 -19.00
N GLN A 71 13.78 -11.06 -17.91
CA GLN A 71 13.61 -9.62 -17.77
C GLN A 71 14.68 -9.04 -16.84
N PRO A 72 15.84 -8.61 -17.35
CA PRO A 72 16.96 -8.18 -16.51
C PRO A 72 16.68 -6.87 -15.75
N LYS A 73 15.73 -6.05 -16.22
CA LYS A 73 15.33 -4.76 -15.63
C LYS A 73 13.92 -4.85 -15.02
N ILE A 74 13.67 -5.87 -14.20
CA ILE A 74 12.33 -6.16 -13.67
C ILE A 74 11.72 -4.99 -12.88
N PHE A 75 12.50 -4.24 -12.12
CA PHE A 75 11.99 -3.09 -11.37
C PHE A 75 11.52 -1.96 -12.28
N SER A 76 12.25 -1.66 -13.36
CA SER A 76 11.79 -0.71 -14.38
C SER A 76 10.53 -1.20 -15.09
N HIS A 77 10.42 -2.50 -15.35
CA HIS A 77 9.22 -3.12 -15.90
C HIS A 77 8.01 -2.92 -15.00
N TYR A 78 8.19 -3.02 -13.67
CA TYR A 78 7.14 -2.73 -12.69
C TYR A 78 6.81 -1.24 -12.56
N GLY A 79 7.60 -0.34 -13.19
CA GLY A 79 7.43 1.10 -13.11
C GLY A 79 8.20 1.77 -11.97
N LEU A 80 9.11 1.03 -11.32
CA LEU A 80 10.05 1.57 -10.35
C LEU A 80 11.30 2.07 -11.08
N GLU A 81 11.25 3.32 -11.50
CA GLU A 81 12.34 3.99 -12.23
C GLU A 81 12.92 5.15 -11.41
N PHE A 82 14.23 5.25 -11.33
CA PHE A 82 14.91 6.39 -10.70
C PHE A 82 15.06 7.57 -11.68
N THR A 83 13.92 8.09 -12.13
CA THR A 83 13.84 9.25 -13.03
C THR A 83 13.27 10.47 -12.30
N ARG A 84 13.64 11.68 -12.77
CA ARG A 84 13.07 12.93 -12.23
C ARG A 84 11.55 12.92 -12.25
N LEU A 85 10.96 12.38 -13.34
CA LEU A 85 9.51 12.34 -13.49
C LEU A 85 8.86 11.42 -12.46
N ASN A 86 9.47 10.26 -12.19
CA ASN A 86 8.95 9.37 -11.16
C ASN A 86 9.09 9.98 -9.76
N GLY A 87 10.19 10.69 -9.48
CA GLY A 87 10.36 11.44 -8.24
C GLY A 87 9.29 12.53 -8.06
N VAL A 88 8.96 13.28 -9.11
CA VAL A 88 7.85 14.26 -9.09
C VAL A 88 6.51 13.57 -8.83
N ASN A 89 6.28 12.39 -9.41
CA ASN A 89 5.07 11.61 -9.14
C ASN A 89 4.97 11.18 -7.67
N VAL A 90 6.10 10.79 -7.03
CA VAL A 90 6.14 10.50 -5.58
C VAL A 90 5.73 11.73 -4.78
N LEU A 91 6.31 12.89 -5.05
CA LEU A 91 5.99 14.12 -4.32
C LEU A 91 4.52 14.54 -4.50
N GLN A 92 3.99 14.40 -5.71
CA GLN A 92 2.57 14.65 -5.99
C GLN A 92 1.67 13.69 -5.21
N GLY A 93 2.01 12.40 -5.20
CA GLY A 93 1.29 11.40 -4.42
C GLY A 93 1.31 11.71 -2.93
N LEU A 94 2.49 12.01 -2.36
CA LEU A 94 2.65 12.41 -0.95
C LEU A 94 1.76 13.61 -0.61
N ALA A 95 1.78 14.63 -1.46
CA ALA A 95 0.96 15.83 -1.25
C ALA A 95 -0.55 15.50 -1.29
N ILE A 96 -1.00 14.70 -2.27
CA ILE A 96 -2.41 14.29 -2.38
C ILE A 96 -2.83 13.47 -1.16
N GLY A 97 -2.05 12.46 -0.77
CA GLY A 97 -2.38 11.60 0.36
C GLY A 97 -2.42 12.36 1.68
N LEU A 98 -1.39 13.17 1.97
CA LEU A 98 -1.33 14.02 3.15
C LEU A 98 -2.52 14.99 3.20
N THR A 99 -2.79 15.69 2.09
CA THR A 99 -3.91 16.66 2.01
C THR A 99 -5.25 15.96 2.24
N THR A 100 -5.46 14.77 1.67
CA THR A 100 -6.70 13.99 1.87
C THR A 100 -6.96 13.74 3.36
N VAL A 101 -5.94 13.31 4.10
CA VAL A 101 -6.05 13.06 5.56
C VAL A 101 -6.29 14.36 6.31
N LEU A 102 -5.51 15.41 6.03
CA LEU A 102 -5.65 16.69 6.73
C LEU A 102 -7.01 17.34 6.48
N VAL A 103 -7.55 17.23 5.27
CA VAL A 103 -8.89 17.75 4.95
C VAL A 103 -9.98 16.95 5.66
N LEU A 104 -9.85 15.61 5.73
CA LEU A 104 -10.79 14.77 6.48
C LEU A 104 -10.85 15.18 7.95
N PHE A 105 -9.72 15.19 8.65
CA PHE A 105 -9.67 15.56 10.07
C PHE A 105 -10.01 17.05 10.29
N GLY A 106 -9.60 17.92 9.34
CA GLY A 106 -9.98 19.34 9.36
C GLY A 106 -11.49 19.54 9.27
N LEU A 107 -12.17 18.82 8.38
CA LEU A 107 -13.62 18.86 8.24
C LEU A 107 -14.33 18.33 9.50
N GLU A 108 -13.89 17.20 10.05
CA GLU A 108 -14.44 16.66 11.30
C GLU A 108 -14.25 17.64 12.48
N GLY A 109 -13.11 18.38 12.52
CA GLY A 109 -12.86 19.44 13.48
C GLY A 109 -13.81 20.63 13.32
N VAL A 110 -14.06 21.10 12.12
CA VAL A 110 -15.00 22.20 11.83
C VAL A 110 -16.44 21.80 12.20
N LEU A 111 -16.80 20.53 11.97
CA LEU A 111 -18.12 19.99 12.35
C LEU A 111 -18.27 19.78 13.87
N GLY A 112 -17.20 19.96 14.66
CA GLY A 112 -17.22 19.76 16.10
C GLY A 112 -17.18 18.28 16.52
N TRP A 113 -16.92 17.37 15.58
CA TRP A 113 -16.87 15.92 15.87
C TRP A 113 -15.57 15.48 16.51
N LEU A 114 -14.52 16.29 16.37
CA LEU A 114 -13.25 16.15 17.09
C LEU A 114 -12.76 17.48 17.68
N ILE A 115 -11.92 17.36 18.69
CA ILE A 115 -11.29 18.48 19.40
C ILE A 115 -9.78 18.35 19.19
N TRP A 116 -9.15 19.41 18.69
CA TRP A 116 -7.70 19.46 18.50
C TRP A 116 -6.99 19.49 19.86
N GLN A 117 -5.92 18.71 19.97
CA GLN A 117 -5.10 18.60 21.16
C GLN A 117 -3.70 19.16 20.90
N GLN A 118 -3.06 19.66 21.95
CA GLN A 118 -1.65 20.03 21.90
C GLN A 118 -0.78 18.76 21.83
N PRO A 119 0.24 18.71 20.95
CA PRO A 119 1.11 17.55 20.84
C PRO A 119 1.85 17.31 22.16
N GLN A 120 1.88 16.06 22.62
CA GLN A 120 2.58 15.65 23.84
C GLN A 120 4.09 15.48 23.63
N VAL A 121 4.53 15.39 22.39
CA VAL A 121 5.92 15.24 21.97
C VAL A 121 6.26 16.28 20.91
N PHE A 122 7.56 16.52 20.69
CA PHE A 122 8.00 17.47 19.69
C PHE A 122 7.47 17.09 18.30
N LEU A 123 6.59 17.92 17.74
CA LEU A 123 5.85 17.66 16.52
C LEU A 123 6.78 17.41 15.32
N GLY A 124 7.93 18.10 15.25
CA GLY A 124 8.93 17.91 14.19
C GLY A 124 9.46 16.46 14.12
N ARG A 125 9.62 15.81 15.29
CA ARG A 125 9.99 14.39 15.36
C ARG A 125 8.90 13.51 14.77
N ILE A 126 7.64 13.71 15.17
CA ILE A 126 6.48 12.95 14.68
C ILE A 126 6.33 13.09 13.16
N ILE A 127 6.50 14.31 12.64
CA ILE A 127 6.44 14.57 11.20
C ILE A 127 7.53 13.78 10.45
N LEU A 128 8.76 13.79 10.94
CA LEU A 128 9.87 13.10 10.29
C LEU A 128 9.74 11.57 10.39
N GLU A 129 9.44 11.05 11.57
CA GLU A 129 9.20 9.62 11.78
C GLU A 129 8.04 9.12 10.90
N GLY A 130 6.92 9.87 10.88
CA GLY A 130 5.76 9.54 10.05
C GLY A 130 6.06 9.58 8.55
N LEU A 131 6.90 10.49 8.08
CA LEU A 131 7.35 10.53 6.68
C LEU A 131 8.16 9.29 6.33
N LEU A 132 9.08 8.88 7.20
CA LEU A 132 9.91 7.68 6.98
C LEU A 132 9.03 6.41 6.98
N VAL A 133 8.13 6.28 7.95
CA VAL A 133 7.19 5.15 8.03
C VAL A 133 6.26 5.13 6.82
N GLY A 134 5.64 6.27 6.50
CA GLY A 134 4.73 6.38 5.36
C GLY A 134 5.39 6.05 4.04
N PHE A 135 6.60 6.57 3.80
CA PHE A 135 7.37 6.26 2.59
C PHE A 135 7.77 4.78 2.55
N GLY A 136 8.23 4.22 3.68
CA GLY A 136 8.60 2.81 3.78
C GLY A 136 7.43 1.87 3.48
N VAL A 137 6.26 2.10 4.11
CA VAL A 137 5.04 1.32 3.88
C VAL A 137 4.57 1.48 2.43
N GLY A 138 4.44 2.72 1.94
CA GLY A 138 4.02 2.98 0.57
C GLY A 138 4.94 2.34 -0.46
N PHE A 139 6.27 2.40 -0.26
CA PHE A 139 7.23 1.75 -1.14
C PHE A 139 7.09 0.22 -1.10
N ALA A 140 7.01 -0.36 0.10
CA ALA A 140 6.94 -1.79 0.29
C ALA A 140 5.67 -2.39 -0.33
N GLU A 141 4.52 -1.83 0.04
CA GLU A 141 3.24 -2.38 -0.40
C GLU A 141 2.97 -2.09 -1.89
N GLU A 142 3.34 -0.92 -2.40
CA GLU A 142 3.11 -0.65 -3.82
C GLU A 142 4.04 -1.45 -4.75
N LEU A 143 5.26 -1.78 -4.32
CA LEU A 143 6.11 -2.70 -5.07
C LEU A 143 5.56 -4.13 -5.04
N LEU A 144 5.02 -4.56 -3.90
CA LEU A 144 4.41 -5.89 -3.76
C LEU A 144 3.13 -6.01 -4.60
N PHE A 145 2.16 -5.09 -4.41
CA PHE A 145 0.85 -5.18 -5.04
C PHE A 145 0.87 -4.64 -6.47
N ARG A 146 1.27 -3.38 -6.68
CA ARG A 146 1.21 -2.71 -7.99
C ARG A 146 2.43 -2.96 -8.85
N GLY A 147 3.55 -3.37 -8.24
CA GLY A 147 4.70 -3.88 -8.97
C GLY A 147 4.49 -5.32 -9.40
N TRP A 148 4.72 -6.24 -8.47
CA TRP A 148 4.78 -7.67 -8.74
C TRP A 148 3.40 -8.33 -8.95
N LEU A 149 2.50 -8.24 -7.97
CA LEU A 149 1.22 -8.96 -8.02
C LEU A 149 0.37 -8.57 -9.23
N LEU A 150 0.22 -7.26 -9.46
CA LEU A 150 -0.55 -6.75 -10.59
C LEU A 150 0.05 -7.20 -11.93
N ASP A 151 1.38 -7.22 -12.07
CA ASP A 151 2.06 -7.73 -13.28
C ASP A 151 1.77 -9.21 -13.48
N GLU A 152 1.88 -10.02 -12.41
CA GLU A 152 1.53 -11.45 -12.47
C GLU A 152 0.09 -11.68 -12.92
N LEU A 153 -0.85 -10.91 -12.36
CA LEU A 153 -2.27 -11.00 -12.72
C LEU A 153 -2.52 -10.60 -14.19
N GLN A 154 -1.85 -9.56 -14.66
CA GLN A 154 -2.02 -9.05 -16.03
C GLN A 154 -1.44 -9.97 -17.11
N ARG A 155 -0.63 -10.96 -16.74
CA ARG A 155 -0.15 -11.99 -17.68
C ARG A 155 -1.25 -12.94 -18.13
N ASP A 156 -2.23 -13.23 -17.25
CA ASP A 156 -3.28 -14.22 -17.53
C ASP A 156 -4.67 -13.57 -17.64
N TYR A 157 -4.90 -12.43 -16.99
CA TYR A 157 -6.21 -11.79 -16.91
C TYR A 157 -6.29 -10.46 -17.63
N LYS A 158 -7.47 -10.14 -18.13
CA LYS A 158 -7.77 -8.81 -18.68
C LYS A 158 -7.55 -7.72 -17.61
N LEU A 159 -7.16 -6.53 -18.05
CA LEU A 159 -6.79 -5.39 -17.19
C LEU A 159 -7.81 -5.08 -16.09
N ASN A 160 -9.12 -5.18 -16.39
CA ASN A 160 -10.17 -4.91 -15.39
C ASN A 160 -10.33 -6.05 -14.38
N ILE A 161 -10.11 -7.29 -14.80
CA ILE A 161 -10.15 -8.44 -13.87
C ILE A 161 -8.95 -8.36 -12.93
N ALA A 162 -7.75 -8.12 -13.47
CA ALA A 162 -6.53 -7.96 -12.68
C ALA A 162 -6.64 -6.79 -11.67
N LEU A 163 -7.26 -5.67 -12.07
CA LEU A 163 -7.55 -4.52 -11.19
C LEU A 163 -8.34 -4.94 -9.94
N TRP A 164 -9.47 -5.64 -10.14
CA TRP A 164 -10.33 -6.03 -9.03
C TRP A 164 -9.68 -7.10 -8.15
N ILE A 165 -9.00 -8.08 -8.74
CA ILE A 165 -8.30 -9.11 -7.97
C ILE A 165 -7.20 -8.47 -7.12
N ASP A 166 -6.38 -7.57 -7.69
CA ASP A 166 -5.32 -6.86 -6.96
C ASP A 166 -5.89 -6.05 -5.80
N ALA A 167 -6.95 -5.25 -6.04
CA ALA A 167 -7.56 -4.43 -5.01
C ALA A 167 -8.19 -5.25 -3.87
N ILE A 168 -8.82 -6.40 -4.20
CA ILE A 168 -9.40 -7.29 -3.19
C ILE A 168 -8.30 -8.00 -2.40
N LEU A 169 -7.25 -8.52 -3.06
CA LEU A 169 -6.12 -9.16 -2.38
C LEU A 169 -5.38 -8.17 -1.47
N PHE A 170 -5.21 -6.93 -1.92
CA PHE A 170 -4.68 -5.85 -1.09
C PHE A 170 -5.55 -5.64 0.17
N ALA A 171 -6.86 -5.52 0.02
CA ALA A 171 -7.75 -5.34 1.17
C ALA A 171 -7.73 -6.56 2.10
N VAL A 172 -7.78 -7.79 1.55
CA VAL A 172 -7.75 -9.04 2.33
C VAL A 172 -6.45 -9.21 3.10
N SER A 173 -5.31 -8.80 2.54
CA SER A 173 -4.00 -8.92 3.22
C SER A 173 -3.95 -8.19 4.57
N HIS A 174 -4.74 -7.13 4.75
CA HIS A 174 -4.86 -6.41 6.02
C HIS A 174 -5.61 -7.18 7.12
N PHE A 175 -6.17 -8.33 6.78
CA PHE A 175 -6.87 -9.23 7.70
C PHE A 175 -6.09 -10.52 8.02
N ILE A 176 -4.80 -10.57 7.73
CA ILE A 176 -3.90 -11.65 8.16
C ILE A 176 -3.52 -11.38 9.63
N LYS A 177 -4.45 -11.70 10.54
CA LYS A 177 -4.35 -11.42 11.98
C LYS A 177 -5.36 -12.29 12.76
N PRO A 178 -5.31 -12.35 14.10
CA PRO A 178 -6.27 -13.13 14.90
C PRO A 178 -7.73 -12.74 14.62
N LEU A 179 -8.63 -13.73 14.69
CA LEU A 179 -10.06 -13.59 14.33
C LEU A 179 -10.74 -12.41 15.06
N GLU A 180 -10.46 -12.21 16.33
CA GLU A 180 -11.00 -11.10 17.10
C GLU A 180 -10.61 -9.75 16.48
N ALA A 181 -9.34 -9.58 16.11
CA ALA A 181 -8.86 -8.38 15.44
C ALA A 181 -9.46 -8.21 14.04
N ILE A 182 -9.76 -9.30 13.32
CA ILE A 182 -10.46 -9.27 12.03
C ILE A 182 -11.86 -8.67 12.22
N ILE A 183 -12.65 -9.22 13.16
CA ILE A 183 -14.02 -8.78 13.40
C ILE A 183 -14.07 -7.29 13.74
N HIS A 184 -13.19 -6.83 14.64
CA HIS A 184 -13.10 -5.43 15.03
C HIS A 184 -12.70 -4.48 13.91
N THR A 185 -11.93 -4.94 12.95
CA THR A 185 -11.41 -4.08 11.86
C THR A 185 -12.10 -4.31 10.52
N LEU A 186 -13.06 -5.23 10.44
CA LEU A 186 -13.79 -5.53 9.21
C LEU A 186 -14.44 -4.30 8.54
N PRO A 187 -14.95 -3.29 9.27
CA PRO A 187 -15.51 -2.08 8.67
C PRO A 187 -14.55 -1.30 7.76
N GLN A 188 -13.23 -1.48 7.90
CA GLN A 188 -12.25 -0.82 7.00
C GLN A 188 -12.18 -1.45 5.59
N PHE A 189 -12.74 -2.65 5.38
CA PHE A 189 -12.61 -3.40 4.12
C PHE A 189 -13.03 -2.59 2.88
N PRO A 190 -14.20 -1.90 2.86
CA PRO A 190 -14.59 -1.09 1.71
C PRO A 190 -13.59 0.03 1.38
N ALA A 191 -13.08 0.72 2.39
CA ALA A 191 -12.08 1.78 2.20
C ALA A 191 -10.75 1.24 1.66
N LEU A 192 -10.32 0.05 2.12
CA LEU A 192 -9.12 -0.62 1.61
C LEU A 192 -9.29 -1.08 0.16
N VAL A 193 -10.47 -1.58 -0.24
CA VAL A 193 -10.75 -1.90 -1.64
C VAL A 193 -10.69 -0.63 -2.51
N LEU A 194 -11.31 0.48 -2.06
CA LEU A 194 -11.25 1.76 -2.75
C LEU A 194 -9.81 2.27 -2.87
N LEU A 195 -9.00 2.13 -1.82
CA LEU A 195 -7.57 2.45 -1.87
C LEU A 195 -6.86 1.58 -2.89
N GLY A 196 -7.12 0.26 -2.89
CA GLY A 196 -6.58 -0.70 -3.85
C GLY A 196 -6.85 -0.29 -5.31
N LEU A 197 -8.09 0.04 -5.63
CA LEU A 197 -8.50 0.53 -6.94
C LEU A 197 -7.80 1.84 -7.31
N THR A 198 -7.75 2.78 -6.36
CA THR A 198 -7.12 4.09 -6.53
C THR A 198 -5.65 3.96 -6.91
N GLN A 199 -4.92 3.05 -6.27
CA GLN A 199 -3.50 2.81 -6.53
C GLN A 199 -3.26 2.24 -7.93
N VAL A 200 -4.07 1.27 -8.37
CA VAL A 200 -3.95 0.74 -9.74
C VAL A 200 -4.29 1.82 -10.78
N TRP A 201 -5.35 2.60 -10.57
CA TRP A 201 -5.68 3.73 -11.44
C TRP A 201 -4.59 4.80 -11.43
N GLY A 202 -4.00 5.11 -10.30
CA GLY A 202 -2.87 6.02 -10.17
C GLY A 202 -1.64 5.56 -10.98
N LYS A 203 -1.31 4.28 -10.92
CA LYS A 203 -0.26 3.68 -11.77
C LYS A 203 -0.57 3.83 -13.25
N ARG A 204 -1.81 3.53 -13.67
CA ARG A 204 -2.26 3.66 -15.07
C ARG A 204 -2.24 5.10 -15.54
N TRP A 205 -2.73 6.04 -14.75
CA TRP A 205 -2.67 7.48 -15.03
C TRP A 205 -1.23 7.94 -15.28
N ARG A 206 -0.26 7.41 -14.55
CA ARG A 206 1.16 7.74 -14.69
C ARG A 206 1.90 6.80 -15.65
N ARG A 207 1.18 6.20 -16.62
CA ARG A 207 1.78 5.35 -17.68
C ARG A 207 2.60 4.20 -17.12
N GLY A 208 2.09 3.52 -16.11
CA GLY A 208 2.70 2.35 -15.49
C GLY A 208 3.75 2.66 -14.39
N ARG A 209 4.01 3.93 -14.08
CA ARG A 209 4.99 4.29 -13.04
C ARG A 209 4.42 4.11 -11.64
N LEU A 210 5.28 3.67 -10.72
CA LEU A 210 4.92 3.45 -9.31
C LEU A 210 5.03 4.71 -8.43
N GLY A 211 5.64 5.80 -8.92
CA GLY A 211 5.88 6.98 -8.09
C GLY A 211 4.63 7.57 -7.47
N LEU A 212 3.55 7.75 -8.25
CA LEU A 212 2.29 8.29 -7.71
C LEU A 212 1.64 7.35 -6.68
N PRO A 213 1.47 6.03 -6.94
CA PRO A 213 1.00 5.09 -5.93
C PRO A 213 1.83 5.10 -4.65
N ILE A 214 3.15 4.99 -4.74
CA ILE A 214 4.06 5.03 -3.58
C ILE A 214 3.86 6.31 -2.76
N GLY A 215 3.85 7.45 -3.43
CA GLY A 215 3.65 8.73 -2.77
C GLY A 215 2.27 8.86 -2.15
N LEU A 216 1.20 8.48 -2.87
CA LEU A 216 -0.17 8.59 -2.39
C LEU A 216 -0.39 7.72 -1.14
N HIS A 217 0.02 6.46 -1.20
CA HIS A 217 -0.05 5.57 -0.06
C HIS A 217 0.77 6.11 1.12
N GLY A 218 2.03 6.46 0.86
CA GLY A 218 2.90 7.05 1.87
C GLY A 218 2.34 8.32 2.47
N GLY A 219 1.71 9.18 1.69
CA GLY A 219 1.08 10.42 2.15
C GLY A 219 -0.13 10.20 3.05
N LEU A 220 -0.97 9.21 2.72
CA LEU A 220 -2.09 8.79 3.57
C LEU A 220 -1.59 8.26 4.93
N VAL A 221 -0.61 7.36 4.91
CA VAL A 221 0.00 6.81 6.14
C VAL A 221 0.68 7.93 6.93
N TRP A 222 1.43 8.80 6.27
CA TRP A 222 2.11 9.93 6.91
C TRP A 222 1.15 10.88 7.62
N GLY A 223 0.09 11.31 6.93
CA GLY A 223 -0.93 12.18 7.52
C GLY A 223 -1.61 11.53 8.72
N TYR A 224 -2.00 10.25 8.60
CA TYR A 224 -2.59 9.53 9.71
C TYR A 224 -1.62 9.33 10.88
N TYR A 225 -0.34 9.06 10.61
CA TYR A 225 0.70 8.94 11.63
C TYR A 225 0.84 10.24 12.45
N ILE A 226 0.88 11.40 11.76
CA ILE A 226 0.97 12.71 12.43
C ILE A 226 -0.21 12.91 13.39
N ILE A 227 -1.43 12.62 12.95
CA ILE A 227 -2.64 12.82 13.75
C ILE A 227 -2.72 11.81 14.91
N ASN A 228 -2.57 10.53 14.61
CA ASN A 228 -2.82 9.46 15.57
C ASN A 228 -1.67 9.26 16.56
N VAL A 229 -0.43 9.11 16.08
CA VAL A 229 0.76 8.96 16.95
C VAL A 229 1.09 10.27 17.65
N GLY A 230 0.87 11.40 17.00
CA GLY A 230 0.98 12.73 17.59
C GLY A 230 -0.10 13.04 18.61
N GLN A 231 -1.15 12.20 18.72
CA GLN A 231 -2.31 12.40 19.61
C GLN A 231 -2.94 13.81 19.46
N LEU A 232 -3.01 14.29 18.20
CA LEU A 232 -3.44 15.66 17.92
C LEU A 232 -4.95 15.85 17.99
N THR A 233 -5.72 14.77 18.12
CA THR A 233 -7.18 14.83 18.10
C THR A 233 -7.79 13.93 19.17
N LYS A 234 -8.97 14.36 19.66
CA LYS A 234 -9.85 13.57 20.53
C LYS A 234 -11.28 13.71 20.02
N TYR A 235 -11.97 12.60 19.77
CA TYR A 235 -13.37 12.65 19.34
C TYR A 235 -14.27 13.19 20.45
N SER A 236 -15.25 14.02 20.06
CA SER A 236 -16.15 14.71 20.98
C SER A 236 -17.31 13.84 21.46
N GLY A 237 -17.59 12.73 20.77
CA GLY A 237 -18.77 11.89 21.03
C GLY A 237 -20.09 12.47 20.52
N GLN A 238 -20.08 13.57 19.75
CA GLN A 238 -21.29 14.17 19.17
C GLN A 238 -21.92 13.29 18.08
N VAL A 239 -21.12 12.44 17.43
CA VAL A 239 -21.59 11.47 16.45
C VAL A 239 -21.11 10.07 16.85
N PRO A 240 -21.82 9.01 16.43
CA PRO A 240 -21.37 7.63 16.68
C PRO A 240 -20.04 7.32 15.97
N ASP A 241 -19.23 6.43 16.55
CA ASP A 241 -17.91 6.05 16.04
C ASP A 241 -17.93 5.51 14.60
N TRP A 242 -19.03 4.90 14.16
CA TRP A 242 -19.16 4.45 12.77
C TRP A 242 -19.18 5.60 11.75
N VAL A 243 -19.38 6.85 12.17
CA VAL A 243 -19.30 8.03 11.29
C VAL A 243 -17.85 8.44 11.08
N THR A 244 -17.11 8.66 12.16
CA THR A 244 -15.73 9.21 12.14
C THR A 244 -14.65 8.12 12.09
N GLY A 245 -14.96 6.94 12.59
CA GLY A 245 -14.07 5.78 12.57
C GLY A 245 -13.96 5.07 13.91
N VAL A 246 -14.29 3.80 13.92
CA VAL A 246 -14.14 2.93 15.10
C VAL A 246 -12.66 2.85 15.48
N ASN A 247 -12.36 2.88 16.77
CA ASN A 247 -11.00 2.85 17.32
C ASN A 247 -10.08 3.99 16.79
N ASN A 248 -10.63 5.15 16.51
CA ASN A 248 -9.92 6.31 15.94
C ASN A 248 -9.31 6.03 14.54
N ASN A 249 -9.78 5.00 13.85
CA ASN A 249 -9.35 4.69 12.50
C ASN A 249 -10.40 5.18 11.48
N PRO A 250 -10.14 6.27 10.74
CA PRO A 250 -11.10 6.84 9.80
C PRO A 250 -11.51 5.86 8.69
N LEU A 251 -10.66 4.89 8.31
CA LEU A 251 -11.03 3.87 7.33
C LEU A 251 -12.16 2.95 7.83
N GLN A 252 -12.44 2.92 9.13
CA GLN A 252 -13.55 2.18 9.74
C GLN A 252 -14.81 3.03 9.92
N GLY A 253 -14.83 4.24 9.36
CA GLY A 253 -15.93 5.18 9.42
C GLY A 253 -16.46 5.56 8.04
N VAL A 254 -17.71 6.02 8.01
CA VAL A 254 -18.34 6.49 6.78
C VAL A 254 -17.57 7.64 6.15
N MET A 255 -17.03 8.55 6.96
CA MET A 255 -16.24 9.69 6.47
C MET A 255 -14.99 9.22 5.71
N GLY A 256 -14.25 8.26 6.26
CA GLY A 256 -13.09 7.69 5.57
C GLY A 256 -13.45 6.98 4.27
N VAL A 257 -14.56 6.22 4.25
CA VAL A 257 -15.06 5.57 3.02
C VAL A 257 -15.44 6.61 1.97
N LEU A 258 -16.11 7.72 2.35
CA LEU A 258 -16.49 8.80 1.44
C LEU A 258 -15.25 9.51 0.87
N PHE A 259 -14.25 9.80 1.70
CA PHE A 259 -13.01 10.41 1.25
C PHE A 259 -12.22 9.49 0.32
N MET A 260 -12.13 8.21 0.65
CA MET A 260 -11.51 7.21 -0.24
C MET A 260 -12.30 7.05 -1.54
N GLY A 261 -13.63 7.08 -1.50
CA GLY A 261 -14.49 7.04 -2.68
C GLY A 261 -14.31 8.26 -3.59
N GLY A 262 -14.25 9.45 -3.01
CA GLY A 262 -13.97 10.69 -3.73
C GLY A 262 -12.59 10.70 -4.40
N LEU A 263 -11.58 10.24 -3.67
CA LEU A 263 -10.21 10.08 -4.19
C LEU A 263 -10.15 9.05 -5.33
N ALA A 264 -10.83 7.91 -5.16
CA ALA A 264 -10.95 6.86 -6.16
C ALA A 264 -11.65 7.36 -7.43
N TRP A 265 -12.74 8.08 -7.28
CA TRP A 265 -13.48 8.68 -8.40
C TRP A 265 -12.62 9.70 -9.16
N TRP A 266 -11.94 10.58 -8.44
CA TRP A 266 -11.09 11.60 -9.05
C TRP A 266 -9.91 10.98 -9.81
N ILE A 267 -9.14 10.07 -9.20
CA ILE A 267 -7.98 9.43 -9.85
C ILE A 267 -8.42 8.50 -10.98
N GLY A 268 -9.55 7.79 -10.81
CA GLY A 268 -10.13 6.96 -11.86
C GLY A 268 -10.53 7.77 -13.10
N GLY A 269 -11.07 8.98 -12.90
CA GLY A 269 -11.37 9.92 -13.99
C GLY A 269 -10.13 10.37 -14.77
N GLN A 270 -9.01 10.60 -14.09
CA GLN A 270 -7.74 10.99 -14.74
C GLN A 270 -7.16 9.90 -15.65
N GLN A 271 -7.35 8.63 -15.30
CA GLN A 271 -6.92 7.50 -16.14
C GLN A 271 -7.61 7.51 -17.51
N VAL A 272 -8.89 7.84 -17.55
CA VAL A 272 -9.69 7.85 -18.80
C VAL A 272 -9.22 8.95 -19.74
N THR A 273 -8.93 10.14 -19.23
CA THR A 273 -8.45 11.28 -20.03
C THR A 273 -7.04 11.07 -20.56
N GLY A 274 -6.15 10.49 -19.76
CA GLY A 274 -4.77 10.17 -20.16
C GLY A 274 -4.66 9.14 -21.30
N ASN A 275 -5.63 8.23 -21.41
CA ASN A 275 -5.69 7.25 -22.52
C ASN A 275 -6.35 7.83 -23.78
N GLY A 276 -7.20 8.84 -23.66
CA GLY A 276 -7.87 9.50 -24.81
C GLY A 276 -6.93 10.35 -25.65
N GLU A 277 -5.83 10.85 -25.11
CA GLU A 277 -4.82 11.61 -25.87
C GLU A 277 -3.90 10.71 -26.72
N GLN A 278 -3.80 9.41 -26.42
CA GLN A 278 -2.98 8.46 -27.20
C GLN A 278 -3.69 7.92 -28.46
N GLY A 279 -4.99 8.09 -28.58
CA GLY A 279 -5.78 7.71 -29.77
C GLY A 279 -5.86 8.78 -30.84
N ARG A 280 -5.15 9.92 -30.69
CA ARG A 280 -5.20 11.06 -31.62
C ARG A 280 -3.83 11.45 -32.20
N VAL A 281 -2.84 10.56 -32.15
CA VAL A 281 -1.55 10.76 -32.82
C VAL A 281 -1.34 9.70 -33.88
#